data_7268683ffc76361d000bac48051eff31
#
_entry.id   7268683ffc76361d000bac48051eff31
#
_cell.length_a   1.000
_cell.length_b   1.000
_cell.length_c   1.000
_cell.angle_alpha   90.00
_cell.angle_beta   90.00
_cell.angle_gamma   90.00
#
_symmetry.space_group_name_H-M   'P 1'
#
loop_
_entity.id
_entity.type
_entity.pdbx_description
1 polymer ?
#
loop_
_entity_poly.entity_id
_entity_poly.type
_entity_poly.pdbx_seq_one_letter_code
_entity_poly.pdbx_strand_id
1 'polypeptide(L)'
;YVGSNIKILRTFFNYLNDEMGLRVGMFHKSFYVSGEEIPIIVLTPEQLNFLIYDNQFQGTLSPRLERTKDIFIFGCTVALRVSDLLNLNGSNLEISNDSYYLKVTSKKTQTFTRIKLPDYAIEILKKYHCKRHRKLLPAITNYNLNKNIKLLAQTAGWTDPFAKMRSRRGISESPGKQLKNQPTHRFCDLLTSHTMRRTAITTMLSLGMTEYMVRKISGHSANSKEFFRYVALAQSYIDKETEAFYQRLSETKFSQQNLVRNT
;
A
#
# COMPACT_ATOMS: atom_id res chain seq x y z
N TYR A 1 -15.63 -13.22 -1.75
CA TYR A 1 -16.23 -13.94 -2.88
C TYR A 1 -17.76 -13.87 -2.86
N VAL A 2 -18.44 -14.34 -1.79
CA VAL A 2 -19.91 -14.37 -1.74
C VAL A 2 -20.51 -12.99 -1.95
N GLY A 3 -20.07 -11.98 -1.21
CA GLY A 3 -20.58 -10.61 -1.36
C GLY A 3 -20.33 -10.00 -2.76
N SER A 4 -19.22 -10.36 -3.43
CA SER A 4 -18.98 -9.92 -4.81
C SER A 4 -19.93 -10.57 -5.80
N ASN A 5 -20.18 -11.87 -5.64
CA ASN A 5 -21.15 -12.60 -6.49
C ASN A 5 -22.57 -12.06 -6.30
N ILE A 6 -22.97 -11.77 -5.05
CA ILE A 6 -24.28 -11.15 -4.78
C ILE A 6 -24.38 -9.77 -5.45
N LYS A 7 -23.33 -8.95 -5.43
CA LYS A 7 -23.33 -7.66 -6.13
C LYS A 7 -23.50 -7.83 -7.64
N ILE A 8 -22.81 -8.81 -8.24
CA ILE A 8 -22.94 -9.12 -9.67
C ILE A 8 -24.38 -9.54 -9.99
N LEU A 9 -24.96 -10.45 -9.20
CA LEU A 9 -26.36 -10.87 -9.37
C LEU A 9 -27.34 -9.69 -9.25
N ARG A 10 -27.15 -8.80 -8.27
CA ARG A 10 -27.99 -7.60 -8.15
C ARG A 10 -27.87 -6.69 -9.36
N THR A 11 -26.66 -6.48 -9.86
CA THR A 11 -26.42 -5.69 -11.09
C THR A 11 -27.10 -6.33 -12.29
N PHE A 12 -27.00 -7.65 -12.41
CA PHE A 12 -27.64 -8.40 -13.50
C PHE A 12 -29.18 -8.29 -13.47
N PHE A 13 -29.80 -8.45 -12.30
CA PHE A 13 -31.26 -8.30 -12.20
C PHE A 13 -31.74 -6.86 -12.40
N ASN A 14 -30.97 -5.87 -11.97
CA ASN A 14 -31.25 -4.47 -12.32
C ASN A 14 -31.19 -4.27 -13.83
N TYR A 15 -30.16 -4.79 -14.52
CA TYR A 15 -30.04 -4.71 -15.98
C TYR A 15 -31.25 -5.34 -16.68
N LEU A 16 -31.70 -6.53 -16.24
CA LEU A 16 -32.89 -7.16 -16.81
C LEU A 16 -34.15 -6.31 -16.66
N ASN A 17 -34.35 -5.66 -15.49
CA ASN A 17 -35.51 -4.79 -15.27
C ASN A 17 -35.39 -3.47 -16.03
N ASP A 18 -34.25 -2.78 -15.90
CA ASP A 18 -34.10 -1.37 -16.27
C ASP A 18 -33.78 -1.21 -17.76
N GLU A 19 -32.98 -2.13 -18.35
CA GLU A 19 -32.51 -2.06 -19.73
C GLU A 19 -33.28 -3.01 -20.66
N MET A 20 -33.58 -4.23 -20.21
CA MET A 20 -34.24 -5.23 -21.03
C MET A 20 -35.77 -5.20 -20.91
N GLY A 21 -36.33 -4.41 -19.99
CA GLY A 21 -37.77 -4.31 -19.73
C GLY A 21 -38.43 -5.61 -19.21
N LEU A 22 -37.61 -6.56 -18.73
CA LEU A 22 -38.11 -7.83 -18.20
C LEU A 22 -38.55 -7.66 -16.76
N ARG A 23 -39.80 -8.02 -16.45
CA ARG A 23 -40.39 -7.93 -15.09
C ARG A 23 -39.86 -9.05 -14.19
N VAL A 24 -38.63 -8.93 -13.68
CA VAL A 24 -38.02 -9.92 -12.78
C VAL A 24 -38.31 -9.64 -11.30
N GLY A 25 -39.07 -8.58 -10.96
CA GLY A 25 -39.40 -8.20 -9.60
C GLY A 25 -38.22 -7.57 -8.84
N MET A 26 -38.45 -7.29 -7.54
CA MET A 26 -37.47 -6.53 -6.72
C MET A 26 -36.77 -7.41 -5.65
N PHE A 27 -36.95 -8.73 -5.67
CA PHE A 27 -36.44 -9.65 -4.65
C PHE A 27 -34.92 -9.58 -4.49
N HIS A 28 -34.20 -9.31 -5.57
CA HIS A 28 -32.72 -9.19 -5.58
C HIS A 28 -32.21 -8.01 -4.74
N LYS A 29 -33.03 -6.99 -4.46
CA LYS A 29 -32.67 -5.85 -3.61
C LYS A 29 -32.54 -6.24 -2.15
N SER A 30 -33.24 -7.31 -1.71
CA SER A 30 -33.14 -7.85 -0.35
C SER A 30 -31.91 -8.75 -0.13
N PHE A 31 -31.16 -9.09 -1.15
CA PHE A 31 -29.95 -9.90 -0.99
C PHE A 31 -28.94 -9.20 -0.08
N TYR A 32 -28.64 -9.82 1.04
CA TYR A 32 -27.69 -9.25 2.00
C TYR A 32 -26.25 -9.37 1.48
N VAL A 33 -25.57 -8.25 1.44
CA VAL A 33 -24.14 -8.18 1.10
C VAL A 33 -23.35 -7.88 2.35
N SER A 34 -22.73 -8.89 2.94
CA SER A 34 -21.79 -8.67 4.04
C SER A 34 -20.57 -7.88 3.54
N GLY A 35 -20.32 -6.73 4.14
CA GLY A 35 -19.10 -5.94 3.97
C GLY A 35 -18.12 -6.28 5.09
N GLU A 36 -17.11 -7.09 4.81
CA GLU A 36 -15.97 -7.26 5.74
C GLU A 36 -15.01 -6.09 5.57
N GLU A 37 -14.68 -5.42 6.65
CA GLU A 37 -13.56 -4.48 6.65
C GLU A 37 -12.25 -5.26 6.71
N ILE A 38 -11.59 -5.36 5.55
CA ILE A 38 -10.28 -5.99 5.45
C ILE A 38 -9.24 -4.98 5.92
N PRO A 39 -8.36 -5.31 6.90
CA PRO A 39 -7.31 -4.39 7.34
C PRO A 39 -6.40 -4.00 6.18
N ILE A 40 -5.99 -2.74 6.15
CA ILE A 40 -5.05 -2.23 5.16
C ILE A 40 -3.65 -2.59 5.63
N ILE A 41 -2.96 -3.41 4.85
CA ILE A 41 -1.57 -3.81 5.13
C ILE A 41 -0.65 -2.86 4.36
N VAL A 42 0.22 -2.16 5.11
CA VAL A 42 1.24 -1.23 4.62
C VAL A 42 2.55 -1.47 5.38
N LEU A 43 3.66 -1.00 4.83
CA LEU A 43 4.89 -0.85 5.61
C LEU A 43 4.86 0.44 6.42
N THR A 44 5.49 0.42 7.56
CA THR A 44 5.80 1.66 8.31
C THR A 44 6.91 2.44 7.60
N PRO A 45 7.07 3.76 7.87
CA PRO A 45 8.17 4.54 7.34
C PRO A 45 9.55 3.93 7.68
N GLU A 46 9.72 3.36 8.87
CA GLU A 46 10.97 2.72 9.33
C GLU A 46 11.24 1.45 8.53
N GLN A 47 10.22 0.62 8.28
CA GLN A 47 10.36 -0.58 7.45
C GLN A 47 10.72 -0.23 6.00
N LEU A 48 10.14 0.84 5.46
CA LEU A 48 10.48 1.31 4.11
C LEU A 48 11.90 1.85 4.07
N ASN A 49 12.29 2.65 5.06
CA ASN A 49 13.64 3.21 5.21
C ASN A 49 14.69 2.10 5.32
N PHE A 50 14.42 1.05 6.11
CA PHE A 50 15.26 -0.14 6.20
C PHE A 50 15.51 -0.78 4.84
N LEU A 51 14.47 -1.01 4.02
CA LEU A 51 14.65 -1.58 2.69
C LEU A 51 15.50 -0.68 1.76
N ILE A 52 15.41 0.64 1.92
CA ILE A 52 16.11 1.60 1.06
C ILE A 52 17.59 1.71 1.44
N TYR A 53 17.92 1.77 2.74
CA TYR A 53 19.24 2.22 3.19
C TYR A 53 20.07 1.17 3.94
N ASP A 54 19.50 0.04 4.36
CA ASP A 54 20.28 -0.97 5.08
C ASP A 54 21.15 -1.78 4.12
N ASN A 55 22.44 -1.42 4.06
CA ASN A 55 23.42 -2.06 3.19
C ASN A 55 23.76 -3.50 3.63
N GLN A 56 23.67 -3.81 4.93
CA GLN A 56 23.95 -5.16 5.43
C GLN A 56 22.86 -6.11 4.95
N PHE A 57 21.59 -5.71 5.11
CA PHE A 57 20.48 -6.48 4.58
C PHE A 57 20.56 -6.67 3.07
N GLN A 58 20.89 -5.60 2.34
CA GLN A 58 21.05 -5.67 0.88
C GLN A 58 22.09 -6.71 0.46
N GLY A 59 23.22 -6.80 1.18
CA GLY A 59 24.27 -7.78 0.93
C GLY A 59 23.85 -9.24 1.15
N THR A 60 22.78 -9.50 1.90
CA THR A 60 22.26 -10.86 2.13
C THR A 60 21.30 -11.35 1.04
N LEU A 61 20.83 -10.44 0.18
CA LEU A 61 19.81 -10.75 -0.80
C LEU A 61 20.37 -11.47 -2.03
N SER A 62 19.69 -12.53 -2.44
CA SER A 62 19.94 -13.13 -3.75
C SER A 62 19.59 -12.13 -4.87
N PRO A 63 20.21 -12.24 -6.08
CA PRO A 63 19.91 -11.32 -7.21
C PRO A 63 18.42 -11.25 -7.59
N ARG A 64 17.68 -12.32 -7.31
CA ARG A 64 16.21 -12.35 -7.51
C ARG A 64 15.47 -11.49 -6.47
N LEU A 65 15.86 -11.58 -5.21
CA LEU A 65 15.25 -10.81 -4.13
C LEU A 65 15.66 -9.34 -4.19
N GLU A 66 16.89 -9.06 -4.57
CA GLU A 66 17.37 -7.70 -4.81
C GLU A 66 16.54 -6.99 -5.89
N ARG A 67 16.32 -7.63 -7.05
CA ARG A 67 15.40 -7.09 -8.07
C ARG A 67 13.98 -6.89 -7.57
N THR A 68 13.49 -7.80 -6.73
CA THR A 68 12.16 -7.69 -6.13
C THR A 68 12.09 -6.52 -5.16
N LYS A 69 13.12 -6.34 -4.31
CA LYS A 69 13.26 -5.22 -3.38
C LYS A 69 13.22 -3.89 -4.13
N ASP A 70 13.99 -3.77 -5.19
CA ASP A 70 14.08 -2.54 -5.98
C ASP A 70 12.73 -2.19 -6.64
N ILE A 71 12.03 -3.18 -7.22
CA ILE A 71 10.68 -2.99 -7.75
C ILE A 71 9.70 -2.59 -6.64
N PHE A 72 9.81 -3.23 -5.47
CA PHE A 72 8.92 -2.97 -4.34
C PHE A 72 9.12 -1.57 -3.77
N ILE A 73 10.38 -1.14 -3.54
CA ILE A 73 10.71 0.22 -3.10
C ILE A 73 10.21 1.25 -4.11
N PHE A 74 10.47 1.04 -5.40
CA PHE A 74 10.02 1.95 -6.44
C PHE A 74 8.49 2.07 -6.47
N GLY A 75 7.78 0.95 -6.33
CA GLY A 75 6.32 0.94 -6.21
C GLY A 75 5.80 1.66 -4.97
N CYS A 76 6.49 1.55 -3.82
CA CYS A 76 6.20 2.28 -2.59
C CYS A 76 6.50 3.79 -2.70
N THR A 77 7.24 4.22 -3.71
CA THR A 77 7.56 5.63 -3.95
C THR A 77 6.52 6.30 -4.85
N VAL A 78 6.11 5.63 -5.93
CA VAL A 78 5.33 6.28 -7.00
C VAL A 78 3.82 6.06 -6.93
N ALA A 79 3.33 5.28 -5.99
CA ALA A 79 1.90 5.01 -5.77
C ALA A 79 1.13 4.47 -7.00
N LEU A 80 1.80 3.94 -8.02
CA LEU A 80 1.16 3.42 -9.22
C LEU A 80 0.45 2.08 -8.98
N ARG A 81 -0.53 1.76 -9.84
CA ARG A 81 -1.05 0.38 -9.89
C ARG A 81 0.02 -0.55 -10.44
N VAL A 82 0.06 -1.79 -9.95
CA VAL A 82 1.07 -2.78 -10.38
C VAL A 82 1.11 -2.98 -11.88
N SER A 83 -0.04 -2.93 -12.56
CA SER A 83 -0.13 -3.02 -14.02
C SER A 83 0.58 -1.85 -14.73
N ASP A 84 0.45 -0.64 -14.19
CA ASP A 84 1.07 0.55 -14.75
C ASP A 84 2.56 0.56 -14.41
N LEU A 85 2.93 0.20 -13.16
CA LEU A 85 4.31 0.08 -12.70
C LEU A 85 5.15 -0.88 -13.56
N LEU A 86 4.67 -2.10 -13.77
CA LEU A 86 5.41 -3.13 -14.53
C LEU A 86 5.46 -2.87 -16.05
N ASN A 87 4.69 -1.90 -16.53
CA ASN A 87 4.69 -1.49 -17.94
C ASN A 87 5.45 -0.17 -18.20
N LEU A 88 6.10 0.39 -17.19
CA LEU A 88 6.92 1.60 -17.37
C LEU A 88 8.04 1.37 -18.37
N ASN A 89 8.26 2.36 -19.22
CA ASN A 89 9.30 2.37 -20.25
C ASN A 89 9.96 3.76 -20.33
N GLY A 90 10.98 3.89 -21.16
CA GLY A 90 11.75 5.13 -21.29
C GLY A 90 10.92 6.37 -21.64
N SER A 91 9.77 6.24 -22.35
CA SER A 91 8.89 7.37 -22.66
C SER A 91 8.13 7.92 -21.45
N ASN A 92 8.09 7.16 -20.35
CA ASN A 92 7.51 7.63 -19.10
C ASN A 92 8.47 8.50 -18.27
N LEU A 93 9.76 8.52 -18.60
CA LEU A 93 10.77 9.28 -17.88
C LEU A 93 10.98 10.63 -18.56
N GLU A 94 10.89 11.70 -17.79
CA GLU A 94 11.20 13.07 -18.19
C GLU A 94 12.33 13.63 -17.34
N ILE A 95 13.28 14.30 -17.96
CA ILE A 95 14.34 15.04 -17.28
C ILE A 95 14.06 16.53 -17.52
N SER A 96 13.94 17.30 -16.45
CA SER A 96 13.71 18.74 -16.49
C SER A 96 14.41 19.42 -15.33
N ASN A 97 15.23 20.43 -15.58
CA ASN A 97 15.99 21.17 -14.57
C ASN A 97 16.72 20.25 -13.58
N ASP A 98 17.53 19.34 -14.10
CA ASP A 98 18.30 18.33 -13.35
C ASP A 98 17.45 17.41 -12.43
N SER A 99 16.15 17.45 -12.56
CA SER A 99 15.23 16.59 -11.83
C SER A 99 14.56 15.56 -12.74
N TYR A 100 14.39 14.37 -12.20
CA TYR A 100 13.74 13.27 -12.89
C TYR A 100 12.27 13.21 -12.51
N TYR A 101 11.41 13.10 -13.50
CA TYR A 101 9.95 12.99 -13.34
C TYR A 101 9.44 11.74 -14.05
N LEU A 102 8.50 11.07 -13.41
CA LEU A 102 7.76 9.97 -14.00
C LEU A 102 6.39 10.45 -14.47
N LYS A 103 6.09 10.30 -15.77
CA LYS A 103 4.81 10.64 -16.38
C LYS A 103 4.04 9.37 -16.72
N VAL A 104 2.84 9.23 -16.19
CA VAL A 104 2.02 8.04 -16.43
C VAL A 104 0.57 8.43 -16.62
N THR A 105 -0.05 7.90 -17.69
CA THR A 105 -1.50 7.87 -17.83
C THR A 105 -2.00 6.51 -17.40
N SER A 106 -2.77 6.44 -16.31
CA SER A 106 -3.28 5.19 -15.78
C SER A 106 -4.23 4.51 -16.77
N LYS A 107 -4.00 3.24 -17.07
CA LYS A 107 -4.85 2.47 -18.00
C LYS A 107 -6.30 2.37 -17.53
N LYS A 108 -6.54 2.24 -16.23
CA LYS A 108 -7.87 2.03 -15.69
C LYS A 108 -8.71 3.31 -15.58
N THR A 109 -8.09 4.44 -15.24
CA THR A 109 -8.80 5.69 -14.92
C THR A 109 -8.51 6.81 -15.90
N GLN A 110 -7.62 6.61 -16.88
CA GLN A 110 -7.14 7.61 -17.83
C GLN A 110 -6.59 8.89 -17.14
N THR A 111 -6.23 8.77 -15.86
CA THR A 111 -5.70 9.89 -15.08
C THR A 111 -4.23 10.05 -15.40
N PHE A 112 -3.83 11.27 -15.78
CA PHE A 112 -2.43 11.65 -15.95
C PHE A 112 -1.81 12.03 -14.61
N THR A 113 -0.64 11.49 -14.32
CA THR A 113 0.16 11.83 -13.14
C THR A 113 1.60 12.14 -13.54
N ARG A 114 2.19 13.16 -12.87
CA ARG A 114 3.59 13.53 -12.99
C ARG A 114 4.20 13.57 -11.60
N ILE A 115 5.21 12.72 -11.36
CA ILE A 115 5.78 12.48 -10.04
C ILE A 115 7.27 12.78 -10.11
N LYS A 116 7.78 13.65 -9.24
CA LYS A 116 9.22 13.87 -9.07
C LYS A 116 9.82 12.66 -8.36
N LEU A 117 10.92 12.13 -8.90
CA LEU A 117 11.60 10.98 -8.32
C LEU A 117 12.70 11.42 -7.34
N PRO A 118 12.79 10.79 -6.15
CA PRO A 118 13.91 10.96 -5.24
C PRO A 118 15.15 10.20 -5.74
N ASP A 119 16.33 10.56 -5.19
CA ASP A 119 17.62 10.03 -5.66
C ASP A 119 17.71 8.51 -5.63
N TYR A 120 17.27 7.87 -4.54
CA TYR A 120 17.27 6.40 -4.45
C TYR A 120 16.41 5.73 -5.55
N ALA A 121 15.31 6.36 -5.96
CA ALA A 121 14.49 5.83 -7.05
C ALA A 121 15.15 6.02 -8.41
N ILE A 122 15.91 7.11 -8.58
CA ILE A 122 16.72 7.37 -9.78
C ILE A 122 17.85 6.33 -9.87
N GLU A 123 18.51 6.02 -8.76
CA GLU A 123 19.57 4.98 -8.70
C GLU A 123 19.03 3.60 -9.08
N ILE A 124 17.83 3.24 -8.59
CA ILE A 124 17.15 2.01 -9.01
C ILE A 124 16.95 1.99 -10.54
N LEU A 125 16.48 3.08 -11.12
CA LEU A 125 16.28 3.14 -12.57
C LEU A 125 17.62 3.05 -13.33
N LYS A 126 18.65 3.74 -12.88
CA LYS A 126 20.02 3.69 -13.49
C LYS A 126 20.58 2.27 -13.46
N LYS A 127 20.38 1.52 -12.36
CA LYS A 127 20.84 0.14 -12.19
C LYS A 127 20.26 -0.80 -13.24
N TYR A 128 18.99 -0.58 -13.66
CA TYR A 128 18.30 -1.43 -14.64
C TYR A 128 18.25 -0.82 -16.03
N HIS A 129 18.78 0.39 -16.23
CA HIS A 129 18.81 1.02 -17.53
C HIS A 129 19.72 0.24 -18.49
N CYS A 130 19.13 -0.44 -19.45
CA CYS A 130 19.84 -1.13 -20.51
C CYS A 130 19.30 -0.67 -21.86
N LYS A 131 20.20 -0.29 -22.78
CA LYS A 131 19.82 0.13 -24.16
C LYS A 131 18.98 -0.93 -24.91
N ARG A 132 19.11 -2.21 -24.52
CA ARG A 132 18.36 -3.34 -25.09
C ARG A 132 16.93 -3.46 -24.60
N HIS A 133 16.62 -2.98 -23.40
CA HIS A 133 15.28 -3.14 -22.78
C HIS A 133 14.54 -1.82 -22.76
N ARG A 134 13.35 -1.80 -23.38
CA ARG A 134 12.47 -0.62 -23.35
C ARG A 134 11.89 -0.35 -21.96
N LYS A 135 11.82 -1.36 -21.06
CA LYS A 135 11.25 -1.23 -19.72
C LYS A 135 12.22 -0.59 -18.74
N LEU A 136 11.69 0.26 -17.85
CA LEU A 136 12.48 0.94 -16.79
C LEU A 136 12.81 0.00 -15.62
N LEU A 137 11.99 -1.01 -15.37
CA LEU A 137 12.15 -1.98 -14.28
C LEU A 137 12.32 -3.40 -14.84
N PRO A 138 12.93 -4.31 -14.07
CA PRO A 138 13.07 -5.71 -14.46
C PRO A 138 11.73 -6.36 -14.79
N ALA A 139 11.71 -7.18 -15.84
CA ALA A 139 10.54 -7.94 -16.22
C ALA A 139 10.23 -9.02 -15.17
N ILE A 140 9.03 -8.99 -14.62
CA ILE A 140 8.52 -9.97 -13.66
C ILE A 140 7.00 -10.11 -13.84
N THR A 141 6.48 -11.33 -13.68
CA THR A 141 5.02 -11.53 -13.62
C THR A 141 4.49 -11.11 -12.25
N ASN A 142 3.24 -10.64 -12.20
CA ASN A 142 2.62 -10.25 -10.92
C ASN A 142 2.56 -11.42 -9.92
N TYR A 143 2.39 -12.65 -10.41
CA TYR A 143 2.44 -13.86 -9.58
C TYR A 143 3.80 -14.02 -8.90
N ASN A 144 4.88 -13.99 -9.67
CA ASN A 144 6.24 -14.13 -9.14
C ASN A 144 6.63 -12.95 -8.24
N LEU A 145 6.20 -11.73 -8.57
CA LEU A 145 6.39 -10.56 -7.74
C LEU A 145 5.76 -10.76 -6.36
N ASN A 146 4.50 -11.19 -6.29
CA ASN A 146 3.81 -11.45 -5.02
C ASN A 146 4.50 -12.56 -4.20
N LYS A 147 4.94 -13.64 -4.85
CA LYS A 147 5.68 -14.73 -4.17
C LYS A 147 7.00 -14.21 -3.58
N ASN A 148 7.73 -13.42 -4.36
CA ASN A 148 9.04 -12.90 -3.94
C ASN A 148 8.92 -11.79 -2.89
N ILE A 149 7.87 -10.94 -2.91
CA ILE A 149 7.60 -9.94 -1.87
C ILE A 149 7.45 -10.62 -0.51
N LYS A 150 6.70 -11.72 -0.43
CA LYS A 150 6.53 -12.46 0.82
C LYS A 150 7.86 -13.04 1.32
N LEU A 151 8.66 -13.59 0.41
CA LEU A 151 9.97 -14.12 0.75
C LEU A 151 10.93 -13.00 1.19
N LEU A 152 10.93 -11.85 0.50
CA LEU A 152 11.71 -10.67 0.87
C LEU A 152 11.37 -10.21 2.29
N ALA A 153 10.08 -10.09 2.61
CA ALA A 153 9.61 -9.71 3.94
C ALA A 153 9.96 -10.74 5.02
N GLN A 154 9.92 -12.03 4.68
CA GLN A 154 10.37 -13.09 5.56
C GLN A 154 11.89 -13.00 5.82
N THR A 155 12.69 -12.71 4.79
CA THR A 155 14.14 -12.51 4.93
C THR A 155 14.45 -11.25 5.75
N ALA A 156 13.59 -10.21 5.69
CA ALA A 156 13.69 -9.01 6.53
C ALA A 156 13.25 -9.23 7.98
N GLY A 157 12.85 -10.47 8.36
CA GLY A 157 12.44 -10.80 9.73
C GLY A 157 11.00 -10.38 10.09
N TRP A 158 10.19 -9.94 9.12
CA TRP A 158 8.82 -9.46 9.39
C TRP A 158 7.83 -10.61 9.52
N THR A 159 8.03 -11.43 10.53
CA THR A 159 7.28 -12.68 10.75
C THR A 159 6.28 -12.60 11.89
N ASP A 160 6.05 -11.43 12.45
CA ASP A 160 5.11 -11.22 13.56
C ASP A 160 3.72 -11.77 13.25
N PRO A 161 3.07 -12.41 14.24
CA PRO A 161 1.71 -12.90 14.07
C PRO A 161 0.75 -11.73 13.80
N PHE A 162 -0.04 -11.85 12.76
CA PHE A 162 -1.06 -10.88 12.41
C PHE A 162 -2.46 -11.45 12.68
N ALA A 163 -3.17 -10.81 13.61
CA ALA A 163 -4.55 -11.19 13.93
C ALA A 163 -5.48 -10.79 12.78
N LYS A 164 -5.91 -11.75 11.99
CA LYS A 164 -6.91 -11.51 10.96
C LYS A 164 -8.29 -11.49 11.61
N MET A 165 -8.86 -10.31 11.78
CA MET A 165 -10.27 -10.19 12.16
C MET A 165 -11.14 -10.71 11.01
N ARG A 166 -11.99 -11.68 11.28
CA ARG A 166 -13.05 -12.15 10.38
C ARG A 166 -14.39 -11.75 10.94
N SER A 167 -15.23 -11.15 10.12
CA SER A 167 -16.62 -11.00 10.42
C SER A 167 -17.37 -12.22 9.90
N ARG A 168 -18.07 -12.94 10.77
CA ARG A 168 -18.96 -14.02 10.38
C ARG A 168 -20.40 -13.58 10.65
N ARG A 169 -21.24 -13.52 9.61
CA ARG A 169 -22.65 -13.09 9.69
C ARG A 169 -22.83 -11.68 10.31
N GLY A 170 -21.89 -10.76 10.05
CA GLY A 170 -21.98 -9.39 10.59
C GLY A 170 -21.51 -9.23 12.04
N ILE A 171 -21.06 -10.30 12.70
CA ILE A 171 -20.49 -10.28 14.04
C ILE A 171 -18.97 -10.34 13.89
N SER A 172 -18.28 -9.30 14.38
CA SER A 172 -16.81 -9.31 14.46
C SER A 172 -16.41 -10.28 15.56
N GLU A 173 -15.88 -11.43 15.19
CA GLU A 173 -15.31 -12.39 16.14
C GLU A 173 -13.96 -11.86 16.59
N SER A 174 -13.86 -11.45 17.85
CA SER A 174 -12.60 -11.12 18.51
C SER A 174 -11.67 -12.34 18.55
N PRO A 175 -10.34 -12.15 18.45
CA PRO A 175 -9.36 -13.26 18.45
C PRO A 175 -9.38 -14.16 19.70
N GLY A 176 -10.14 -13.81 20.74
CA GLY A 176 -10.18 -14.51 22.04
C GLY A 176 -10.96 -15.83 22.09
N LYS A 177 -11.80 -16.14 21.08
CA LYS A 177 -12.41 -17.49 20.94
C LYS A 177 -11.73 -18.21 19.78
N GLN A 178 -10.49 -18.61 20.00
CA GLN A 178 -9.73 -19.42 19.08
C GLN A 178 -10.39 -20.78 18.88
N LEU A 179 -10.91 -21.00 17.70
CA LEU A 179 -10.92 -22.36 17.14
C LEU A 179 -9.45 -22.80 17.04
N LYS A 180 -9.08 -23.84 17.79
CA LYS A 180 -7.71 -24.35 18.01
C LYS A 180 -6.87 -24.65 16.76
N ASN A 181 -7.37 -24.40 15.53
CA ASN A 181 -6.72 -24.77 14.27
C ASN A 181 -6.81 -23.69 13.18
N GLN A 182 -6.92 -22.37 13.50
CA GLN A 182 -6.77 -21.37 12.45
C GLN A 182 -5.31 -20.94 12.32
N PRO A 183 -4.71 -21.02 11.12
CA PRO A 183 -3.35 -20.56 10.92
C PRO A 183 -3.28 -19.06 11.20
N THR A 184 -2.49 -18.67 12.17
CA THR A 184 -2.10 -17.27 12.38
C THR A 184 -1.30 -16.84 11.15
N HIS A 185 -1.83 -15.85 10.41
CA HIS A 185 -1.07 -15.26 9.33
C HIS A 185 0.08 -14.43 9.91
N ARG A 186 1.28 -14.57 9.35
CA ARG A 186 2.40 -13.69 9.65
C ARG A 186 2.29 -12.42 8.81
N PHE A 187 2.86 -11.31 9.25
CA PHE A 187 2.82 -10.06 8.50
C PHE A 187 3.38 -10.24 7.07
N CYS A 188 4.50 -10.94 6.90
CA CYS A 188 5.08 -11.23 5.58
C CYS A 188 4.13 -11.96 4.62
N ASP A 189 3.22 -12.81 5.13
CA ASP A 189 2.28 -13.57 4.30
C ASP A 189 1.16 -12.70 3.71
N LEU A 190 0.94 -11.52 4.29
CA LEU A 190 -0.10 -10.57 3.87
C LEU A 190 0.38 -9.56 2.84
N LEU A 191 1.69 -9.41 2.67
CA LEU A 191 2.27 -8.46 1.71
C LEU A 191 2.04 -8.92 0.26
N THR A 192 1.70 -7.95 -0.56
CA THR A 192 1.42 -8.14 -1.98
C THR A 192 1.90 -6.95 -2.81
N SER A 193 1.86 -7.07 -4.12
CA SER A 193 2.13 -5.94 -5.02
C SER A 193 1.19 -4.74 -4.78
N HIS A 194 0.00 -4.98 -4.26
CA HIS A 194 -0.92 -3.89 -3.90
C HIS A 194 -0.49 -3.14 -2.63
N THR A 195 0.28 -3.78 -1.76
CA THR A 195 0.89 -3.15 -0.58
C THR A 195 1.81 -2.00 -0.97
N MET A 196 2.54 -2.08 -2.10
CA MET A 196 3.39 -1.00 -2.59
C MET A 196 2.62 0.33 -2.70
N ARG A 197 1.50 0.30 -3.41
CA ARG A 197 0.67 1.49 -3.61
C ARG A 197 0.03 1.99 -2.32
N ARG A 198 -0.41 1.09 -1.46
CA ARG A 198 -0.98 1.41 -0.15
C ARG A 198 0.06 2.08 0.74
N THR A 199 1.26 1.52 0.82
CA THR A 199 2.39 2.11 1.55
C THR A 199 2.72 3.49 1.03
N ALA A 200 2.86 3.67 -0.29
CA ALA A 200 3.15 4.99 -0.87
C ALA A 200 2.13 6.05 -0.45
N ILE A 201 0.83 5.74 -0.57
CA ILE A 201 -0.25 6.67 -0.23
C ILE A 201 -0.23 7.01 1.25
N THR A 202 -0.14 5.99 2.12
CA THR A 202 -0.15 6.19 3.57
C THR A 202 1.09 6.96 4.03
N THR A 203 2.28 6.63 3.52
CA THR A 203 3.52 7.33 3.85
C THR A 203 3.47 8.80 3.41
N MET A 204 3.00 9.10 2.19
CA MET A 204 2.84 10.48 1.73
C MET A 204 1.92 11.29 2.65
N LEU A 205 0.79 10.71 3.08
CA LEU A 205 -0.17 11.35 3.98
C LEU A 205 0.42 11.53 5.39
N SER A 206 1.04 10.50 5.96
CA SER A 206 1.61 10.55 7.32
C SER A 206 2.80 11.51 7.43
N LEU A 207 3.51 11.76 6.33
CA LEU A 207 4.59 12.75 6.26
C LEU A 207 4.13 14.16 5.85
N GLY A 208 2.82 14.40 5.85
CA GLY A 208 2.26 15.76 5.70
C GLY A 208 1.93 16.20 4.28
N MET A 209 1.99 15.31 3.28
CA MET A 209 1.50 15.65 1.95
C MET A 209 -0.03 15.77 1.96
N THR A 210 -0.58 16.86 1.39
CA THR A 210 -2.02 17.10 1.38
C THR A 210 -2.78 16.03 0.62
N GLU A 211 -4.01 15.70 1.07
CA GLU A 211 -4.88 14.72 0.40
C GLU A 211 -5.06 15.01 -1.08
N TYR A 212 -5.21 16.28 -1.45
CA TYR A 212 -5.36 16.67 -2.85
C TYR A 212 -4.18 16.23 -3.70
N MET A 213 -2.96 16.47 -3.24
CA MET A 213 -1.74 16.07 -3.95
C MET A 213 -1.61 14.55 -4.04
N VAL A 214 -1.87 13.84 -2.94
CA VAL A 214 -1.81 12.37 -2.93
C VAL A 214 -2.86 11.75 -3.84
N ARG A 215 -4.08 12.31 -3.90
CA ARG A 215 -5.13 11.89 -4.86
C ARG A 215 -4.67 12.09 -6.29
N LYS A 216 -4.06 13.24 -6.60
CA LYS A 216 -3.54 13.56 -7.94
C LYS A 216 -2.44 12.59 -8.35
N ILE A 217 -1.49 12.26 -7.46
CA ILE A 217 -0.40 11.31 -7.69
C ILE A 217 -0.96 9.89 -7.88
N SER A 218 -1.84 9.47 -6.99
CA SER A 218 -2.36 8.10 -6.99
C SER A 218 -3.52 7.87 -7.96
N GLY A 219 -4.12 8.92 -8.53
CA GLY A 219 -5.26 8.84 -9.45
C GLY A 219 -6.54 8.32 -8.78
N HIS A 220 -6.78 8.72 -7.51
CA HIS A 220 -8.04 8.47 -6.82
C HIS A 220 -9.03 9.61 -7.08
N SER A 221 -10.30 9.26 -7.29
CA SER A 221 -11.39 10.25 -7.38
C SER A 221 -11.64 10.92 -6.02
N ALA A 222 -12.27 12.10 -6.03
CA ALA A 222 -12.60 12.85 -4.82
C ALA A 222 -13.44 12.03 -3.83
N ASN A 223 -14.38 11.23 -4.33
CA ASN A 223 -15.32 10.44 -3.52
C ASN A 223 -14.88 8.99 -3.29
N SER A 224 -13.57 8.69 -3.44
CA SER A 224 -13.06 7.33 -3.26
C SER A 224 -13.12 6.89 -1.80
N LYS A 225 -14.05 5.96 -1.47
CA LYS A 225 -14.16 5.36 -0.13
C LYS A 225 -12.85 4.66 0.29
N GLU A 226 -12.14 4.07 -0.66
CA GLU A 226 -10.86 3.42 -0.38
C GLU A 226 -9.78 4.44 0.02
N PHE A 227 -9.79 5.64 -0.58
CA PHE A 227 -8.84 6.68 -0.23
C PHE A 227 -9.05 7.19 1.20
N PHE A 228 -10.28 7.37 1.64
CA PHE A 228 -10.57 7.78 3.03
C PHE A 228 -10.05 6.78 4.07
N ARG A 229 -9.99 5.49 3.74
CA ARG A 229 -9.39 4.48 4.61
C ARG A 229 -7.87 4.67 4.75
N TYR A 230 -7.19 5.16 3.72
CA TYR A 230 -5.76 5.52 3.82
C TYR A 230 -5.55 6.77 4.67
N VAL A 231 -6.45 7.76 4.55
CA VAL A 231 -6.42 8.96 5.39
C VAL A 231 -6.58 8.59 6.86
N ALA A 232 -7.58 7.77 7.20
CA ALA A 232 -7.79 7.31 8.56
C ALA A 232 -6.58 6.53 9.13
N LEU A 233 -5.95 5.68 8.31
CA LEU A 233 -4.76 4.95 8.70
C LEU A 233 -3.56 5.89 8.91
N ALA A 234 -3.35 6.86 8.01
CA ALA A 234 -2.28 7.85 8.14
C ALA A 234 -2.46 8.71 9.40
N GLN A 235 -3.70 9.11 9.73
CA GLN A 235 -4.02 9.85 10.94
C GLN A 235 -3.62 9.07 12.19
N SER A 236 -3.87 7.76 12.24
CA SER A 236 -3.46 6.94 13.38
C SER A 236 -1.95 6.88 13.60
N TYR A 237 -1.13 7.01 12.55
CA TYR A 237 0.32 7.15 12.69
C TYR A 237 0.71 8.52 13.23
N ILE A 238 0.09 9.60 12.72
CA ILE A 238 0.32 10.96 13.18
C ILE A 238 -0.03 11.08 14.67
N ASP A 239 -1.15 10.51 15.09
CA ASP A 239 -1.60 10.53 16.48
C ASP A 239 -0.56 9.84 17.41
N LYS A 240 -0.05 8.66 17.02
CA LYS A 240 0.99 7.95 17.78
C LYS A 240 2.29 8.76 17.90
N GLU A 241 2.75 9.36 16.81
CA GLU A 241 3.95 10.22 16.85
C GLU A 241 3.74 11.47 17.71
N THR A 242 2.53 12.03 17.67
CA THR A 242 2.15 13.16 18.51
C THR A 242 2.13 12.78 19.99
N GLU A 243 1.58 11.62 20.34
CA GLU A 243 1.63 11.09 21.72
C GLU A 243 3.07 10.86 22.19
N ALA A 244 3.91 10.24 21.38
CA ALA A 244 5.32 10.01 21.70
C ALA A 244 6.09 11.34 21.85
N PHE A 245 5.77 12.36 21.06
CA PHE A 245 6.33 13.69 21.20
C PHE A 245 5.96 14.34 22.55
N TYR A 246 4.69 14.30 22.94
CA TYR A 246 4.26 14.86 24.22
C TYR A 246 4.83 14.11 25.42
N GLN A 247 4.99 12.80 25.35
CA GLN A 247 5.67 12.03 26.38
C GLN A 247 7.12 12.50 26.56
N ARG A 248 7.90 12.59 25.49
CA ARG A 248 9.30 13.10 25.53
C ARG A 248 9.37 14.54 26.06
N LEU A 249 8.41 15.39 25.68
CA LEU A 249 8.36 16.77 26.18
C LEU A 249 8.09 16.81 27.69
N SER A 250 7.24 15.94 28.21
CA SER A 250 6.98 15.84 29.66
C SER A 250 8.19 15.35 30.44
N GLU A 251 8.91 14.33 29.95
CA GLU A 251 10.12 13.80 30.54
C GLU A 251 11.24 14.84 30.62
N THR A 252 11.39 15.69 29.61
CA THR A 252 12.35 16.79 29.58
C THR A 252 12.10 17.82 30.70
N LYS A 253 10.83 18.11 31.03
CA LYS A 253 10.48 19.01 32.16
C LYS A 253 10.83 18.41 33.50
N PHE A 254 10.63 17.13 33.72
CA PHE A 254 10.99 16.45 34.97
C PHE A 254 12.50 16.44 35.21
N SER A 255 13.29 16.25 34.15
CA SER A 255 14.75 16.27 34.27
C SER A 255 15.31 17.64 34.67
N GLN A 256 14.72 18.73 34.16
CA GLN A 256 15.12 20.09 34.54
C GLN A 256 14.72 20.47 35.98
N GLN A 257 13.57 20.02 36.47
CA GLN A 257 13.13 20.29 37.85
C GLN A 257 13.98 19.57 38.88
N ASN A 258 14.53 18.41 38.56
CA ASN A 258 15.43 17.67 39.46
C ASN A 258 16.85 18.27 39.50
N LEU A 259 17.29 18.95 38.43
CA LEU A 259 18.57 19.69 38.42
C LEU A 259 18.52 20.97 39.28
N VAL A 260 17.39 21.66 39.33
CA VAL A 260 17.21 22.90 40.13
C VAL A 260 16.98 22.62 41.60
N ARG A 261 16.58 21.40 41.99
CA ARG A 261 16.42 21.01 43.42
C ARG A 261 17.69 20.50 44.09
N ASN A 262 18.74 20.24 43.31
CA ASN A 262 20.03 19.72 43.78
C ASN A 262 21.15 20.78 43.73
N THR A 263 20.80 22.04 43.46
CA THR A 263 21.65 23.23 43.62
C THR A 263 21.11 24.12 44.72
#